data_c8877095fd1d669253e53f708252fe9f
#
_entry.id   c8877095fd1d669253e53f708252fe9f
#
_cell.length_a   1.000
_cell.length_b   1.000
_cell.length_c   1.000
_cell.angle_alpha   90.00
_cell.angle_beta   90.00
_cell.angle_gamma   90.00
#
_symmetry.space_group_name_H-M   'P 1'
#
loop_
_entity.id
_entity.type
_entity.pdbx_description
1 polymer ?
#
loop_
_entity_poly.entity_id
_entity_poly.type
_entity_poly.pdbx_seq_one_letter_code
_entity_poly.pdbx_strand_id
1 'polypeptide(L)'
;MQEPKDAPPLPDRLSVDPGNPHYVAAVAESDIGIRFNGKERFDVEEYCISEGWVKVPASRTVDRKGKPLLIKLKGKVESFYR
;
A
#
# COMPACT_ATOMS: atom_id res chain seq x y z
N MET A 1 -17.49 3.43 -8.60
CA MET A 1 -16.30 3.91 -9.31
C MET A 1 -15.80 2.81 -10.24
N GLN A 2 -15.51 3.14 -11.48
CA GLN A 2 -15.09 2.15 -12.45
C GLN A 2 -13.57 2.07 -12.55
N GLU A 3 -13.07 0.85 -12.67
CA GLU A 3 -11.65 0.66 -12.94
C GLU A 3 -11.31 1.15 -14.34
N PRO A 4 -10.11 1.73 -14.55
CA PRO A 4 -9.66 2.05 -15.90
C PRO A 4 -9.57 0.78 -16.75
N LYS A 5 -9.98 0.88 -18.02
CA LYS A 5 -10.04 -0.29 -18.90
C LYS A 5 -8.67 -0.96 -19.11
N ASP A 6 -7.62 -0.16 -19.14
CA ASP A 6 -6.27 -0.64 -19.41
C ASP A 6 -5.43 -0.77 -18.14
N ALA A 7 -6.06 -0.69 -16.96
CA ALA A 7 -5.34 -0.82 -15.71
C ALA A 7 -4.86 -2.25 -15.51
N PRO A 8 -3.59 -2.44 -15.13
CA PRO A 8 -3.12 -3.79 -14.81
C PRO A 8 -3.83 -4.34 -13.59
N PRO A 9 -3.92 -5.66 -13.43
CA PRO A 9 -4.47 -6.23 -12.20
C PRO A 9 -3.63 -5.81 -11.00
N LEU A 10 -4.30 -5.53 -9.89
CA LEU A 10 -3.61 -5.13 -8.68
C LEU A 10 -2.85 -6.33 -8.12
N PRO A 11 -1.55 -6.17 -7.79
CA PRO A 11 -0.77 -7.27 -7.26
C PRO A 11 -1.18 -7.63 -5.84
N ASP A 12 -0.87 -8.86 -5.44
CA ASP A 12 -1.09 -9.32 -4.08
C ASP A 12 -0.23 -8.54 -3.08
N ARG A 13 0.96 -8.14 -3.49
CA ARG A 13 1.88 -7.34 -2.68
C ARG A 13 2.40 -6.18 -3.50
N LEU A 14 2.35 -4.99 -2.91
CA LEU A 14 2.76 -3.77 -3.59
C LEU A 14 3.40 -2.82 -2.59
N SER A 15 4.44 -2.14 -3.03
CA SER A 15 5.05 -1.04 -2.27
C SER A 15 5.03 0.23 -3.11
N VAL A 16 4.89 1.38 -2.47
CA VAL A 16 5.01 2.68 -3.14
C VAL A 16 6.46 3.15 -3.23
N ASP A 17 7.38 2.44 -2.60
CA ASP A 17 8.80 2.77 -2.60
C ASP A 17 9.48 2.19 -3.83
N PRO A 18 10.01 3.03 -4.75
CA PRO A 18 10.69 2.54 -5.95
C PRO A 18 11.90 1.63 -5.66
N GLY A 19 12.49 1.75 -4.49
CA GLY A 19 13.60 0.88 -4.09
C GLY A 19 13.18 -0.48 -3.58
N ASN A 20 11.89 -0.72 -3.43
CA ASN A 20 11.36 -1.99 -2.95
C ASN A 20 11.13 -2.95 -4.12
N PRO A 21 11.52 -4.25 -4.01
CA PRO A 21 11.30 -5.20 -5.10
C PRO A 21 9.83 -5.44 -5.45
N HIS A 22 8.90 -5.03 -4.58
CA HIS A 22 7.47 -5.15 -4.85
C HIS A 22 6.86 -3.89 -5.45
N TYR A 23 7.70 -2.90 -5.82
CA TYR A 23 7.25 -1.70 -6.49
C TYR A 23 6.86 -2.01 -7.95
N VAL A 24 5.66 -1.58 -8.34
CA VAL A 24 5.19 -1.69 -9.72
C VAL A 24 4.80 -0.30 -10.19
N ALA A 25 5.62 0.28 -11.07
CA ALA A 25 5.46 1.67 -11.49
C ALA A 25 4.09 1.95 -12.10
N ALA A 26 3.62 1.06 -12.97
CA ALA A 26 2.34 1.26 -13.64
C ALA A 26 1.16 1.30 -12.67
N VAL A 27 1.25 0.54 -11.59
CA VAL A 27 0.21 0.52 -10.54
C VAL A 27 0.40 1.70 -9.60
N ALA A 28 1.64 2.01 -9.23
CA ALA A 28 1.93 3.10 -8.31
C ALA A 28 1.57 4.47 -8.87
N GLU A 29 1.59 4.62 -10.20
CA GLU A 29 1.19 5.86 -10.87
C GLU A 29 -0.32 6.02 -10.94
N SER A 30 -1.07 4.96 -10.68
CA SER A 30 -2.53 4.99 -10.68
C SER A 30 -3.06 5.41 -9.31
N ASP A 31 -4.29 5.90 -9.29
CA ASP A 31 -4.92 6.26 -8.03
C ASP A 31 -5.53 5.00 -7.40
N ILE A 32 -4.84 4.48 -6.40
CA ILE A 32 -5.20 3.21 -5.77
C ILE A 32 -5.68 3.45 -4.35
N GLY A 33 -6.79 2.80 -3.99
CA GLY A 33 -7.29 2.80 -2.63
C GLY A 33 -6.93 1.49 -1.93
N ILE A 34 -6.67 1.59 -0.65
CA ILE A 34 -6.42 0.43 0.21
C ILE A 34 -7.45 0.46 1.33
N ARG A 35 -8.18 -0.64 1.47
CA ARG A 35 -9.13 -0.81 2.57
C ARG A 35 -8.56 -1.81 3.55
N PHE A 36 -8.45 -1.40 4.79
CA PHE A 36 -7.93 -2.24 5.86
C PHE A 36 -9.01 -2.42 6.93
N ASN A 37 -9.40 -3.67 7.16
CA ASN A 37 -10.48 -4.02 8.09
C ASN A 37 -11.78 -3.24 7.81
N GLY A 38 -12.10 -3.07 6.52
CA GLY A 38 -13.31 -2.39 6.10
C GLY A 38 -13.25 -0.88 6.04
N LYS A 39 -12.10 -0.29 6.37
CA LYS A 39 -11.93 1.17 6.33
C LYS A 39 -10.82 1.54 5.35
N GLU A 40 -11.08 2.51 4.50
CA GLU A 40 -10.07 3.00 3.58
C GLU A 40 -8.99 3.76 4.35
N ARG A 41 -7.72 3.43 4.03
CA ARG A 41 -6.56 4.12 4.60
C ARG A 41 -5.80 4.82 3.49
N PHE A 42 -5.22 5.96 3.82
CA PHE A 42 -4.47 6.78 2.87
C PHE A 42 -2.98 6.82 3.19
N ASP A 43 -2.58 6.15 4.26
CA ASP A 43 -1.20 6.17 4.77
C ASP A 43 -0.44 4.86 4.51
N VAL A 44 -1.01 3.96 3.73
CA VAL A 44 -0.38 2.66 3.47
C VAL A 44 0.77 2.81 2.49
N GLU A 45 1.94 2.36 2.86
CA GLU A 45 3.11 2.39 2.00
C GLU A 45 3.46 1.04 1.40
N GLU A 46 3.00 -0.04 2.01
CA GLU A 46 3.14 -1.38 1.46
C GLU A 46 1.99 -2.24 1.97
N TYR A 47 1.55 -3.19 1.18
CA TYR A 47 0.53 -4.14 1.62
C TYR A 47 0.82 -5.53 1.09
N CYS A 48 0.24 -6.54 1.75
CA CYS A 48 0.20 -7.90 1.25
C CYS A 48 -1.16 -8.50 1.57
N ILE A 49 -1.92 -8.83 0.53
CA ILE A 49 -3.29 -9.32 0.70
C ILE A 49 -3.29 -10.76 1.22
N SER A 50 -2.46 -11.61 0.63
CA SER A 50 -2.42 -13.03 1.00
C SER A 50 -1.95 -13.25 2.43
N GLU A 51 -1.01 -12.43 2.92
CA GLU A 51 -0.54 -12.52 4.29
C GLU A 51 -1.38 -11.67 5.25
N GLY A 52 -2.18 -10.74 4.70
CA GLY A 52 -3.10 -9.94 5.52
C GLY A 52 -2.40 -8.91 6.39
N TRP A 53 -1.60 -8.02 5.78
CA TRP A 53 -0.97 -6.92 6.50
C TRP A 53 -0.78 -5.69 5.62
N VAL A 54 -0.64 -4.55 6.28
CA VAL A 54 -0.23 -3.30 5.64
C VAL A 54 0.91 -2.70 6.46
N LYS A 55 1.77 -1.91 5.81
CA LYS A 55 2.78 -1.11 6.49
C LYS A 55 2.42 0.35 6.36
N VAL A 56 2.42 1.02 7.50
CA VAL A 56 2.07 2.45 7.59
C VAL A 56 3.12 3.16 8.41
N PRO A 57 3.31 4.49 8.19
CA PRO A 57 4.27 5.25 9.00
C PRO A 57 3.82 5.29 10.46
N ALA A 58 4.76 5.07 11.37
CA ALA A 58 4.52 5.31 12.78
C ALA A 58 4.55 6.82 13.01
N SER A 59 3.49 7.37 13.59
CA SER A 59 3.38 8.81 13.79
C SER A 59 4.57 9.37 14.53
N ARG A 60 5.20 10.40 13.95
CA ARG A 60 6.27 11.19 14.56
C ARG A 60 7.54 10.41 14.90
N THR A 61 7.62 9.14 14.56
CA THR A 61 8.81 8.35 14.83
C THR A 61 9.62 8.23 13.56
N VAL A 62 10.89 8.63 13.62
CA VAL A 62 11.80 8.53 12.49
C VAL A 62 13.06 7.80 12.92
N ASP A 63 13.73 7.18 11.96
CA ASP A 63 15.02 6.54 12.24
C ASP A 63 16.14 7.60 12.26
N ARG A 64 17.39 7.14 12.46
CA ARG A 64 18.54 8.05 12.52
C ARG A 64 18.76 8.84 11.25
N LYS A 65 18.25 8.38 10.14
CA LYS A 65 18.37 9.05 8.84
C LYS A 65 17.20 9.98 8.53
N GLY A 66 16.28 10.13 9.47
CA GLY A 66 15.11 10.98 9.30
C GLY A 66 13.99 10.34 8.50
N LYS A 67 14.05 9.05 8.20
CA LYS A 67 12.98 8.37 7.50
C LYS A 67 11.92 7.89 8.49
N PRO A 68 10.61 7.98 8.15
CA PRO A 68 9.58 7.46 9.03
C PRO A 68 9.75 5.96 9.23
N LEU A 69 9.59 5.53 10.47
CA LEU A 69 9.54 4.10 10.76
C LEU A 69 8.18 3.56 10.32
N LEU A 70 8.20 2.40 9.70
CA LEU A 70 6.97 1.75 9.27
C LEU A 70 6.59 0.68 10.28
N ILE A 71 5.30 0.60 10.60
CA ILE A 71 4.75 -0.45 11.44
C ILE A 71 3.89 -1.36 10.59
N LYS A 72 3.89 -2.64 10.91
CA LYS A 72 3.07 -3.63 10.23
C LYS A 72 1.80 -3.85 11.04
N LEU A 73 0.65 -3.64 10.39
CA LEU A 73 -0.66 -3.90 10.97
C LEU A 73 -1.25 -5.13 10.29
N LYS A 74 -1.70 -6.10 11.06
CA LYS A 74 -2.31 -7.32 10.53
C LYS A 74 -3.82 -7.20 10.51
N GLY A 75 -4.43 -7.64 9.40
CA GLY A 75 -5.87 -7.61 9.24
C GLY A 75 -6.29 -7.91 7.82
N LYS A 76 -7.55 -7.67 7.50
CA LYS A 76 -8.07 -7.88 6.16
C LYS A 76 -7.68 -6.72 5.27
N VAL A 77 -7.02 -7.01 4.15
CA VAL A 77 -6.52 -6.01 3.20
C VAL A 77 -7.25 -6.16 1.88
N GLU A 78 -7.72 -5.04 1.35
CA GLU A 78 -8.32 -4.98 0.02
C GLU A 78 -7.71 -3.82 -0.74
N SER A 79 -7.43 -4.03 -2.02
CA SER A 79 -6.92 -2.98 -2.90
C SER A 79 -7.90 -2.78 -4.06
N PHE A 80 -7.99 -1.55 -4.53
CA PHE A 80 -8.90 -1.20 -5.63
C PHE A 80 -8.42 0.05 -6.33
N TYR A 81 -8.83 0.20 -7.58
CA TYR A 81 -8.62 1.47 -8.29
C TYR A 81 -9.73 2.45 -7.91
N ARG A 82 -9.36 3.67 -7.64
CA ARG A 82 -10.31 4.74 -7.34
C ARG A 82 -10.95 5.30 -8.59
#